data_48e48218b9705585910ad51adcb1f8bd
#
_entry.id   48e48218b9705585910ad51adcb1f8bd
#
_cell.length_a   1.000
_cell.length_b   1.000
_cell.length_c   1.000
_cell.angle_alpha   90.00
_cell.angle_beta   90.00
_cell.angle_gamma   90.00
#
_symmetry.space_group_name_H-M   'P 1'
#
loop_
_entity.id
_entity.type
_entity.pdbx_description
1 polymer ?
#
loop_
_entity_poly.entity_id
_entity_poly.type
_entity_poly.pdbx_seq_one_letter_code
_entity_poly.pdbx_strand_id
1 'polypeptide(L)'
;MAKVNFQKELDDLIAKLDGKRPNLLLHACCGPCSSYCLEYLTKYFEITVYYYNPNIYPPQEYHRRLEELKTLYTTFPPALKGKVKVVEGEYNPQQYFDAIGIKENPELAKEPEKGERCRRCYKFRLERAYNYAKANNFDFFCTTLSISPFKDAVKINAIGQELAAGGAAVEGFLSQGDGSLGAKNQGDGSHGANKNQGDGSPGFASPSESEFQNNGDRPLWLPSDFKKNGGFVRSLEISEEYNMYRQDYCGCIYSYQSRQEWLARACSGAKQPD
;
A
#
# COMPACT_ATOMS: atom_id res chain seq x y z
N MET A 1 17.82 -8.98 -12.25
CA MET A 1 16.35 -9.04 -12.47
C MET A 1 15.81 -7.65 -12.76
N ALA A 2 14.94 -7.50 -13.75
CA ALA A 2 14.31 -6.22 -14.06
C ALA A 2 13.41 -5.79 -12.88
N LYS A 3 13.52 -4.53 -12.47
CA LYS A 3 12.70 -3.98 -11.38
C LYS A 3 11.26 -3.86 -11.85
N VAL A 4 10.33 -4.51 -11.16
CA VAL A 4 8.89 -4.46 -11.49
C VAL A 4 8.40 -3.00 -11.48
N ASN A 5 7.66 -2.64 -12.51
CA ASN A 5 7.07 -1.29 -12.65
C ASN A 5 5.55 -1.36 -12.43
N PHE A 6 5.13 -1.30 -11.18
CA PHE A 6 3.71 -1.38 -10.81
C PHE A 6 2.86 -0.24 -11.40
N GLN A 7 3.45 0.91 -11.72
CA GLN A 7 2.71 1.97 -12.40
C GLN A 7 2.40 1.57 -13.85
N LYS A 8 3.34 0.92 -14.53
CA LYS A 8 3.07 0.39 -15.87
C LYS A 8 2.01 -0.71 -15.85
N GLU A 9 2.05 -1.60 -14.85
CA GLU A 9 1.02 -2.64 -14.69
C GLU A 9 -0.37 -2.01 -14.47
N LEU A 10 -0.46 -0.93 -13.68
CA LEU A 10 -1.69 -0.16 -13.52
C LEU A 10 -2.17 0.44 -14.83
N ASP A 11 -1.27 1.08 -15.59
CA ASP A 11 -1.60 1.71 -16.87
C ASP A 11 -2.08 0.66 -17.90
N ASP A 12 -1.41 -0.50 -17.96
CA ASP A 12 -1.78 -1.64 -18.82
C ASP A 12 -3.15 -2.22 -18.41
N LEU A 13 -3.45 -2.29 -17.11
CA LEU A 13 -4.75 -2.73 -16.61
C LEU A 13 -5.86 -1.74 -16.99
N ILE A 14 -5.62 -0.45 -16.78
CA ILE A 14 -6.58 0.61 -17.15
C ILE A 14 -6.90 0.57 -18.65
N ALA A 15 -5.89 0.35 -19.50
CA ALA A 15 -6.11 0.24 -20.95
C ALA A 15 -7.06 -0.92 -21.33
N LYS A 16 -7.09 -1.99 -20.53
CA LYS A 16 -7.97 -3.15 -20.75
C LYS A 16 -9.40 -2.95 -20.23
N LEU A 17 -9.68 -1.90 -19.48
CA LEU A 17 -11.04 -1.62 -18.98
C LEU A 17 -12.03 -1.26 -20.11
N ASP A 18 -11.54 -0.90 -21.28
CA ASP A 18 -12.33 -0.60 -22.48
C ASP A 18 -13.53 0.33 -22.19
N GLY A 19 -13.28 1.43 -21.47
CA GLY A 19 -14.27 2.41 -21.07
C GLY A 19 -15.21 2.00 -19.92
N LYS A 20 -15.14 0.77 -19.43
CA LYS A 20 -15.83 0.36 -18.19
C LYS A 20 -15.26 1.10 -16.99
N ARG A 21 -16.12 1.34 -16.01
CA ARG A 21 -15.77 2.00 -14.76
C ARG A 21 -16.11 1.08 -13.57
N PRO A 22 -15.25 0.08 -13.27
CA PRO A 22 -15.51 -0.84 -12.17
C PRO A 22 -15.42 -0.14 -10.79
N ASN A 23 -16.03 -0.77 -9.78
CA ASN A 23 -16.03 -0.30 -8.41
C ASN A 23 -14.66 -0.56 -7.75
N LEU A 24 -14.04 0.50 -7.23
CA LEU A 24 -12.76 0.43 -6.53
C LEU A 24 -12.91 0.84 -5.06
N LEU A 25 -12.46 -0.02 -4.14
CA LEU A 25 -12.22 0.36 -2.76
C LEU A 25 -10.79 0.91 -2.61
N LEU A 26 -10.65 2.20 -2.32
CA LEU A 26 -9.35 2.85 -2.11
C LEU A 26 -9.09 3.08 -0.63
N HIS A 27 -8.22 2.26 -0.02
CA HIS A 27 -7.76 2.51 1.34
C HIS A 27 -6.93 3.79 1.40
N ALA A 28 -7.30 4.74 2.25
CA ALA A 28 -6.64 6.04 2.39
C ALA A 28 -6.19 6.32 3.83
N CYS A 29 -5.06 7.03 3.96
CA CYS A 29 -4.50 7.40 5.27
C CYS A 29 -4.56 8.90 5.57
N CYS A 30 -4.76 9.76 4.59
CA CYS A 30 -4.81 11.22 4.74
C CYS A 30 -5.24 11.91 3.44
N GLY A 31 -5.64 13.16 3.50
CA GLY A 31 -6.00 14.00 2.35
C GLY A 31 -4.88 14.14 1.32
N PRO A 32 -3.69 14.61 1.71
CA PRO A 32 -2.57 14.79 0.78
C PRO A 32 -2.21 13.51 0.00
N CYS A 33 -2.20 12.34 0.66
CA CYS A 33 -1.93 11.07 -0.03
C CYS A 33 -3.04 10.67 -1.00
N SER A 34 -4.27 11.11 -0.76
CA SER A 34 -5.43 10.79 -1.58
C SER A 34 -5.57 11.69 -2.80
N SER A 35 -5.09 12.92 -2.74
CA SER A 35 -5.35 13.95 -3.74
C SER A 35 -4.95 13.53 -5.16
N TYR A 36 -3.70 13.16 -5.39
CA TYR A 36 -3.25 12.68 -6.70
C TYR A 36 -3.89 11.32 -7.07
N CYS A 37 -4.04 10.41 -6.09
CA CYS A 37 -4.69 9.14 -6.39
C CYS A 37 -6.11 9.33 -6.94
N LEU A 38 -6.87 10.29 -6.40
CA LEU A 38 -8.19 10.65 -6.89
C LEU A 38 -8.14 11.36 -8.24
N GLU A 39 -7.23 12.35 -8.41
CA GLU A 39 -7.04 13.03 -9.70
C GLU A 39 -6.76 12.04 -10.84
N TYR A 40 -6.05 10.96 -10.53
CA TYR A 40 -5.70 9.92 -11.48
C TYR A 40 -6.83 8.89 -11.67
N LEU A 41 -7.31 8.28 -10.59
CA LEU A 41 -8.18 7.09 -10.62
C LEU A 41 -9.65 7.41 -10.91
N THR A 42 -10.17 8.58 -10.53
CA THR A 42 -11.58 8.94 -10.78
C THR A 42 -11.95 9.01 -12.25
N LYS A 43 -10.98 9.05 -13.14
CA LYS A 43 -11.17 8.98 -14.59
C LYS A 43 -11.61 7.59 -15.06
N TYR A 44 -11.28 6.55 -14.30
CA TYR A 44 -11.37 5.15 -14.73
C TYR A 44 -12.23 4.28 -13.81
N PHE A 45 -12.45 4.69 -12.55
CA PHE A 45 -13.12 3.88 -11.55
C PHE A 45 -14.25 4.65 -10.85
N GLU A 46 -15.24 3.90 -10.34
CA GLU A 46 -16.17 4.38 -9.33
C GLU A 46 -15.54 4.12 -7.95
N ILE A 47 -15.21 5.18 -7.21
CA ILE A 47 -14.37 5.06 -6.02
C ILE A 47 -15.18 5.21 -4.74
N THR A 48 -15.00 4.24 -3.84
CA THR A 48 -15.29 4.39 -2.42
C THR A 48 -13.99 4.37 -1.64
N VAL A 49 -13.77 5.40 -0.84
CA VAL A 49 -12.60 5.50 0.01
C VAL A 49 -12.87 4.86 1.35
N TYR A 50 -11.95 4.02 1.79
CA TYR A 50 -11.98 3.38 3.10
C TYR A 50 -10.89 3.96 4.00
N TYR A 51 -11.30 4.70 5.02
CA TYR A 51 -10.40 5.27 6.02
C TYR A 51 -10.30 4.34 7.22
N TYR A 52 -9.29 3.46 7.22
CA TYR A 52 -8.99 2.53 8.31
C TYR A 52 -7.54 2.62 8.74
N ASN A 53 -7.27 3.33 9.82
CA ASN A 53 -5.90 3.68 10.24
C ASN A 53 -5.72 3.64 11.76
N PRO A 54 -5.94 2.51 12.44
CA PRO A 54 -5.80 2.41 13.89
C PRO A 54 -4.34 2.56 14.37
N ASN A 55 -3.39 2.58 13.45
CA ASN A 55 -1.99 2.88 13.71
C ASN A 55 -1.70 4.36 13.98
N ILE A 56 -2.60 5.28 13.61
CA ILE A 56 -2.33 6.71 13.73
C ILE A 56 -2.32 7.13 15.22
N TYR A 57 -1.24 7.80 15.61
CA TYR A 57 -0.99 8.29 16.94
C TYR A 57 -0.50 9.76 16.89
N PRO A 58 -0.90 10.62 17.81
CA PRO A 58 -1.91 10.40 18.85
C PRO A 58 -3.35 10.38 18.27
N PRO A 59 -4.39 10.05 19.07
CA PRO A 59 -5.78 10.03 18.58
C PRO A 59 -6.25 11.33 17.93
N GLN A 60 -5.76 12.47 18.40
CA GLN A 60 -6.05 13.78 17.82
C GLN A 60 -5.57 13.87 16.35
N GLU A 61 -4.43 13.25 16.04
CA GLU A 61 -3.90 13.20 14.68
C GLU A 61 -4.78 12.33 13.77
N TYR A 62 -5.34 11.22 14.30
CA TYR A 62 -6.31 10.40 13.56
C TYR A 62 -7.52 11.24 13.14
N HIS A 63 -8.14 11.95 14.08
CA HIS A 63 -9.30 12.79 13.79
C HIS A 63 -8.96 13.94 12.86
N ARG A 64 -7.82 14.59 13.04
CA ARG A 64 -7.35 15.66 12.16
C ARG A 64 -7.22 15.18 10.71
N ARG A 65 -6.59 14.03 10.49
CA ARG A 65 -6.44 13.46 9.12
C ARG A 65 -7.78 13.03 8.52
N LEU A 66 -8.70 12.56 9.34
CA LEU A 66 -10.04 12.19 8.89
C LEU A 66 -10.83 13.41 8.44
N GLU A 67 -10.84 14.47 9.23
CA GLU A 67 -11.55 15.70 8.87
C GLU A 67 -10.93 16.38 7.64
N GLU A 68 -9.61 16.38 7.52
CA GLU A 68 -8.91 16.84 6.33
C GLU A 68 -9.30 16.03 5.10
N LEU A 69 -9.43 14.71 5.26
CA LEU A 69 -9.86 13.82 4.20
C LEU A 69 -11.32 14.12 3.78
N LYS A 70 -12.24 14.30 4.74
CA LYS A 70 -13.64 14.66 4.47
C LYS A 70 -13.75 16.00 3.75
N THR A 71 -12.96 16.98 4.16
CA THR A 71 -12.87 18.29 3.50
C THR A 71 -12.43 18.15 2.04
N LEU A 72 -11.37 17.36 1.77
CA LEU A 72 -10.91 17.10 0.41
C LEU A 72 -12.03 16.57 -0.47
N TYR A 73 -12.83 15.61 0.00
CA TYR A 73 -13.89 15.00 -0.84
C TYR A 73 -15.06 15.93 -1.13
N THR A 74 -15.25 16.96 -0.33
CA THR A 74 -16.31 17.95 -0.52
C THR A 74 -15.86 19.20 -1.27
N THR A 75 -14.57 19.35 -1.53
CA THR A 75 -14.01 20.55 -2.18
C THR A 75 -13.20 20.24 -3.45
N PHE A 76 -12.62 19.06 -3.55
CA PHE A 76 -11.72 18.68 -4.65
C PHE A 76 -12.48 18.25 -5.90
N PRO A 77 -12.35 18.97 -7.04
CA PRO A 77 -13.14 18.71 -8.23
C PRO A 77 -13.10 17.27 -8.76
N PRO A 78 -11.97 16.54 -8.78
CA PRO A 78 -11.96 15.14 -9.16
C PRO A 78 -12.84 14.26 -8.25
N ALA A 79 -12.84 14.49 -6.94
CA ALA A 79 -13.67 13.75 -6.00
C ALA A 79 -15.16 14.05 -6.21
N LEU A 80 -15.51 15.32 -6.40
CA LEU A 80 -16.88 15.77 -6.66
C LEU A 80 -17.43 15.19 -7.97
N LYS A 81 -16.68 15.32 -9.07
CA LYS A 81 -17.06 14.77 -10.38
C LYS A 81 -17.16 13.25 -10.35
N GLY A 82 -16.24 12.59 -9.65
CA GLY A 82 -16.22 11.15 -9.46
C GLY A 82 -17.27 10.64 -8.47
N LYS A 83 -18.03 11.53 -7.79
CA LYS A 83 -19.00 11.18 -6.75
C LYS A 83 -18.41 10.23 -5.70
N VAL A 84 -17.17 10.51 -5.30
CA VAL A 84 -16.40 9.66 -4.38
C VAL A 84 -17.10 9.57 -3.02
N LYS A 85 -17.28 8.35 -2.53
CA LYS A 85 -17.84 8.08 -1.21
C LYS A 85 -16.72 7.85 -0.20
N VAL A 86 -16.98 8.15 1.07
CA VAL A 86 -16.03 7.90 2.18
C VAL A 86 -16.70 6.99 3.20
N VAL A 87 -16.00 5.94 3.58
CA VAL A 87 -16.39 5.05 4.67
C VAL A 87 -15.29 5.08 5.72
N GLU A 88 -15.68 5.35 6.95
CA GLU A 88 -14.79 5.32 8.10
C GLU A 88 -14.81 3.93 8.73
N GLY A 89 -13.62 3.32 8.92
CA GLY A 89 -13.45 2.10 9.67
C GLY A 89 -13.26 2.37 11.16
N GLU A 90 -13.38 1.35 11.97
CA GLU A 90 -13.19 1.43 13.42
C GLU A 90 -11.78 1.96 13.77
N TYR A 91 -11.71 2.91 14.70
CA TYR A 91 -10.45 3.36 15.28
C TYR A 91 -10.20 2.67 16.62
N ASN A 92 -9.44 1.60 16.59
CA ASN A 92 -9.02 0.85 17.77
C ASN A 92 -7.51 0.59 17.73
N PRO A 93 -6.69 1.44 18.36
CA PRO A 93 -5.23 1.30 18.38
C PRO A 93 -4.72 -0.05 18.92
N GLN A 94 -5.48 -0.71 19.81
CA GLN A 94 -5.06 -2.01 20.33
C GLN A 94 -4.97 -3.06 19.22
N GLN A 95 -5.91 -3.06 18.27
CA GLN A 95 -5.86 -3.96 17.09
C GLN A 95 -4.58 -3.79 16.28
N TYR A 96 -4.06 -2.56 16.19
CA TYR A 96 -2.78 -2.32 15.52
C TYR A 96 -1.61 -2.93 16.29
N PHE A 97 -1.53 -2.75 17.61
CA PHE A 97 -0.44 -3.30 18.41
C PHE A 97 -0.45 -4.83 18.42
N ASP A 98 -1.61 -5.44 18.49
CA ASP A 98 -1.79 -6.89 18.41
C ASP A 98 -1.35 -7.42 17.02
N ALA A 99 -1.78 -6.75 15.95
CA ALA A 99 -1.47 -7.15 14.58
C ALA A 99 0.03 -7.05 14.23
N ILE A 100 0.75 -6.06 14.76
CA ILE A 100 2.20 -5.98 14.56
C ILE A 100 2.98 -6.94 15.47
N GLY A 101 2.34 -7.51 16.50
CA GLY A 101 2.94 -8.47 17.44
C GLY A 101 4.05 -7.84 18.28
N ILE A 102 3.88 -6.58 18.70
CA ILE A 102 4.93 -5.84 19.42
C ILE A 102 5.14 -6.38 20.83
N LYS A 103 4.10 -6.95 21.43
CA LYS A 103 4.15 -7.54 22.76
C LYS A 103 5.03 -8.78 22.78
N GLU A 104 4.92 -9.62 21.77
CA GLU A 104 5.68 -10.85 21.59
C GLU A 104 7.10 -10.57 21.03
N ASN A 105 7.26 -9.47 20.29
CA ASN A 105 8.49 -9.09 19.62
C ASN A 105 8.85 -7.62 19.86
N PRO A 106 9.28 -7.24 21.08
CA PRO A 106 9.56 -5.85 21.44
C PRO A 106 10.63 -5.17 20.58
N GLU A 107 11.54 -5.95 19.99
CA GLU A 107 12.60 -5.44 19.11
C GLU A 107 12.05 -4.75 17.84
N LEU A 108 10.85 -5.10 17.42
CA LEU A 108 10.17 -4.42 16.31
C LEU A 108 9.97 -2.92 16.56
N ALA A 109 9.95 -2.49 17.84
CA ALA A 109 9.86 -1.07 18.18
C ALA A 109 11.06 -0.26 17.68
N LYS A 110 12.24 -0.88 17.64
CA LYS A 110 13.51 -0.25 17.23
C LYS A 110 13.78 -0.32 15.73
N GLU A 111 12.97 -1.08 14.98
CA GLU A 111 13.17 -1.19 13.54
C GLU A 111 12.99 0.14 12.82
N PRO A 112 13.79 0.39 11.77
CA PRO A 112 13.62 1.54 10.91
C PRO A 112 12.27 1.48 10.14
N GLU A 113 11.90 2.58 9.52
CA GLU A 113 10.79 2.57 8.56
C GLU A 113 11.07 1.59 7.40
N LYS A 114 10.01 1.02 6.84
CA LYS A 114 10.03 -0.02 5.79
C LYS A 114 10.48 -1.41 6.26
N GLY A 115 10.87 -1.59 7.54
CA GLY A 115 11.20 -2.88 8.14
C GLY A 115 9.97 -3.80 8.32
N GLU A 116 10.15 -4.87 9.09
CA GLU A 116 9.10 -5.90 9.32
C GLU A 116 7.88 -5.32 10.06
N ARG A 117 8.10 -4.43 11.05
CA ARG A 117 7.00 -3.71 11.70
C ARG A 117 6.10 -3.00 10.68
N CYS A 118 6.70 -2.30 9.70
CA CYS A 118 5.94 -1.62 8.65
C CYS A 118 5.24 -2.61 7.72
N ARG A 119 5.86 -3.75 7.38
CA ARG A 119 5.25 -4.80 6.58
C ARG A 119 4.00 -5.35 7.26
N ARG A 120 4.06 -5.67 8.55
CA ARG A 120 2.89 -6.12 9.35
C ARG A 120 1.79 -5.06 9.40
N CYS A 121 2.17 -3.79 9.56
CA CYS A 121 1.23 -2.67 9.51
C CYS A 121 0.53 -2.55 8.14
N TYR A 122 1.24 -2.75 7.02
CA TYR A 122 0.62 -2.76 5.70
C TYR A 122 -0.35 -3.94 5.56
N LYS A 123 0.09 -5.15 5.93
CA LYS A 123 -0.73 -6.37 5.86
C LYS A 123 -2.03 -6.19 6.63
N PHE A 124 -1.96 -5.78 7.88
CA PHE A 124 -3.11 -5.57 8.74
C PHE A 124 -4.16 -4.61 8.13
N ARG A 125 -3.70 -3.48 7.58
CA ARG A 125 -4.63 -2.50 7.00
C ARG A 125 -5.19 -2.96 5.66
N LEU A 126 -4.38 -3.62 4.84
CA LEU A 126 -4.82 -4.14 3.55
C LEU A 126 -5.76 -5.33 3.69
N GLU A 127 -5.57 -6.20 4.70
CA GLU A 127 -6.52 -7.27 5.03
C GLU A 127 -7.90 -6.72 5.39
N ARG A 128 -7.96 -5.64 6.16
CA ARG A 128 -9.23 -4.97 6.48
C ARG A 128 -9.88 -4.36 5.24
N ALA A 129 -9.08 -3.71 4.39
CA ALA A 129 -9.58 -3.17 3.13
C ALA A 129 -10.08 -4.28 2.19
N TYR A 130 -9.33 -5.38 2.05
CA TYR A 130 -9.73 -6.54 1.26
C TYR A 130 -11.03 -7.16 1.76
N ASN A 131 -11.14 -7.41 3.08
CA ASN A 131 -12.33 -8.00 3.67
C ASN A 131 -13.56 -7.10 3.50
N TYR A 132 -13.39 -5.79 3.65
CA TYR A 132 -14.46 -4.82 3.39
C TYR A 132 -14.85 -4.83 1.90
N ALA A 133 -13.89 -4.81 0.99
CA ALA A 133 -14.13 -4.86 -0.45
C ALA A 133 -14.89 -6.13 -0.85
N LYS A 134 -14.48 -7.28 -0.31
CA LYS A 134 -15.14 -8.57 -0.54
C LYS A 134 -16.58 -8.58 -0.04
N ALA A 135 -16.80 -8.12 1.20
CA ALA A 135 -18.14 -8.11 1.82
C ALA A 135 -19.12 -7.15 1.12
N ASN A 136 -18.61 -6.16 0.38
CA ASN A 136 -19.42 -5.14 -0.29
C ASN A 136 -19.33 -5.22 -1.83
N ASN A 137 -18.87 -6.34 -2.38
CA ASN A 137 -18.84 -6.64 -3.81
C ASN A 137 -18.10 -5.60 -4.67
N PHE A 138 -16.95 -5.12 -4.20
CA PHE A 138 -16.05 -4.30 -5.01
C PHE A 138 -15.31 -5.17 -6.03
N ASP A 139 -15.09 -4.62 -7.23
CA ASP A 139 -14.31 -5.30 -8.28
C ASP A 139 -12.81 -5.26 -7.97
N PHE A 140 -12.35 -4.12 -7.42
CA PHE A 140 -10.95 -3.89 -7.10
C PHE A 140 -10.78 -3.31 -5.70
N PHE A 141 -9.59 -3.53 -5.12
CA PHE A 141 -9.12 -2.79 -3.96
C PHE A 141 -7.68 -2.30 -4.15
N CYS A 142 -7.35 -1.17 -3.53
CA CYS A 142 -6.06 -0.53 -3.64
C CYS A 142 -5.75 0.31 -2.39
N THR A 143 -4.60 0.98 -2.37
CA THR A 143 -4.23 1.89 -1.29
C THR A 143 -3.47 3.11 -1.77
N THR A 144 -3.66 4.24 -1.12
CA THR A 144 -2.86 5.46 -1.32
C THR A 144 -1.45 5.36 -0.72
N LEU A 145 -1.14 4.30 0.02
CA LEU A 145 0.15 4.16 0.71
C LEU A 145 1.34 4.21 -0.24
N SER A 146 1.19 3.70 -1.46
CA SER A 146 2.27 3.62 -2.45
C SER A 146 2.74 4.98 -2.98
N ILE A 147 2.02 6.08 -2.71
CA ILE A 147 2.44 7.44 -3.11
C ILE A 147 3.57 7.98 -2.22
N SER A 148 3.68 7.50 -0.98
CA SER A 148 4.66 8.01 -0.04
C SER A 148 6.07 7.48 -0.36
N PRO A 149 7.10 8.35 -0.42
CA PRO A 149 8.49 7.92 -0.59
C PRO A 149 9.00 7.13 0.64
N PHE A 150 8.36 7.29 1.80
CA PHE A 150 8.68 6.60 3.05
C PHE A 150 8.03 5.22 3.16
N LYS A 151 7.34 4.74 2.13
CA LYS A 151 6.70 3.43 2.11
C LYS A 151 7.23 2.56 0.99
N ASP A 152 7.23 1.25 1.23
CA ASP A 152 7.74 0.24 0.32
C ASP A 152 6.63 -0.26 -0.60
N ALA A 153 6.62 0.25 -1.85
CA ALA A 153 5.61 -0.14 -2.83
C ALA A 153 5.72 -1.62 -3.23
N VAL A 154 6.91 -2.23 -3.16
CA VAL A 154 7.09 -3.66 -3.48
C VAL A 154 6.37 -4.52 -2.45
N LYS A 155 6.61 -4.26 -1.15
CA LYS A 155 5.93 -4.97 -0.07
C LYS A 155 4.42 -4.76 -0.09
N ILE A 156 3.97 -3.54 -0.39
CA ILE A 156 2.54 -3.21 -0.47
C ILE A 156 1.86 -4.01 -1.59
N ASN A 157 2.45 -4.04 -2.79
CA ASN A 157 1.88 -4.77 -3.92
C ASN A 157 1.92 -6.30 -3.71
N ALA A 158 3.01 -6.83 -3.14
CA ALA A 158 3.10 -8.26 -2.81
C ALA A 158 1.97 -8.69 -1.84
N ILE A 159 1.72 -7.90 -0.79
CA ILE A 159 0.63 -8.15 0.16
C ILE A 159 -0.74 -8.07 -0.53
N GLY A 160 -0.96 -7.06 -1.36
CA GLY A 160 -2.22 -6.91 -2.08
C GLY A 160 -2.51 -8.08 -3.01
N GLN A 161 -1.51 -8.56 -3.75
CA GLN A 161 -1.60 -9.72 -4.63
C GLN A 161 -1.84 -11.02 -3.82
N GLU A 162 -1.14 -11.23 -2.69
CA GLU A 162 -1.36 -12.36 -1.79
C GLU A 162 -2.81 -12.43 -1.31
N LEU A 163 -3.39 -11.32 -0.89
CA LEU A 163 -4.77 -11.22 -0.43
C LEU A 163 -5.77 -11.54 -1.55
N ALA A 164 -5.59 -10.96 -2.72
CA ALA A 164 -6.44 -11.21 -3.89
C ALA A 164 -6.40 -12.67 -4.34
N ALA A 165 -5.24 -13.33 -4.25
CA ALA A 165 -5.08 -14.74 -4.54
C ALA A 165 -5.73 -15.68 -3.49
N GLY A 166 -6.30 -15.12 -2.41
CA GLY A 166 -6.96 -15.90 -1.35
C GLY A 166 -6.03 -16.46 -0.31
N GLY A 167 -4.88 -15.84 -0.10
CA GLY A 167 -3.90 -16.23 0.92
C GLY A 167 -3.15 -17.54 0.60
N ALA A 168 -3.32 -18.11 -0.58
CA ALA A 168 -2.45 -19.16 -1.06
C ALA A 168 -1.06 -18.54 -1.27
N ALA A 169 -0.13 -18.90 -0.40
CA ALA A 169 1.21 -18.32 -0.35
C ALA A 169 1.87 -18.34 -1.72
N VAL A 170 2.21 -17.17 -2.22
CA VAL A 170 3.25 -17.03 -3.23
C VAL A 170 4.58 -17.14 -2.49
N GLU A 171 4.92 -18.34 -2.00
CA GLU A 171 6.18 -18.63 -1.29
C GLU A 171 7.44 -18.36 -2.14
N GLY A 172 7.27 -18.15 -3.45
CA GLY A 172 8.38 -17.90 -4.37
C GLY A 172 8.93 -16.48 -4.42
N PHE A 173 8.24 -15.47 -3.88
CA PHE A 173 8.64 -14.08 -4.09
C PHE A 173 9.41 -13.45 -2.91
N LEU A 174 9.35 -14.00 -1.70
CA LEU A 174 9.99 -13.43 -0.51
C LEU A 174 11.35 -14.08 -0.15
N SER A 175 11.78 -15.13 -0.86
CA SER A 175 13.02 -15.85 -0.53
C SER A 175 14.29 -15.34 -1.24
N GLN A 176 14.25 -14.23 -1.99
CA GLN A 176 15.41 -13.72 -2.72
C GLN A 176 15.87 -12.32 -2.24
N GLY A 177 15.97 -12.14 -0.96
CA GLY A 177 16.49 -10.91 -0.39
C GLY A 177 17.11 -11.12 0.97
N ASP A 178 18.00 -12.09 1.13
CA ASP A 178 19.13 -12.02 2.05
C ASP A 178 20.04 -13.25 1.88
N GLY A 179 21.15 -13.05 1.22
CA GLY A 179 22.17 -14.07 1.09
C GLY A 179 23.21 -13.91 2.18
N SER A 180 23.12 -14.66 3.27
CA SER A 180 24.29 -15.27 3.92
C SER A 180 23.86 -16.11 5.11
N LEU A 181 24.12 -17.37 5.08
CA LEU A 181 24.91 -18.19 5.97
C LEU A 181 24.60 -19.67 5.73
N GLY A 182 25.64 -20.39 5.39
CA GLY A 182 25.58 -21.76 4.96
C GLY A 182 25.28 -22.79 6.06
N ALA A 183 24.77 -23.93 5.61
CA ALA A 183 25.08 -25.23 6.22
C ALA A 183 25.01 -26.31 5.13
N LYS A 184 26.09 -27.01 4.99
CA LYS A 184 26.25 -28.21 4.15
C LYS A 184 25.36 -29.34 4.70
N ASN A 185 24.70 -30.09 3.81
CA ASN A 185 24.59 -31.52 3.99
C ASN A 185 24.49 -32.23 2.63
N GLN A 186 25.30 -33.30 2.52
CA GLN A 186 25.46 -34.19 1.39
C GLN A 186 24.35 -35.22 1.32
N GLY A 187 24.05 -35.68 0.12
CA GLY A 187 23.21 -36.86 -0.10
C GLY A 187 22.88 -37.07 -1.58
N ASP A 188 23.69 -37.80 -2.18
CA ASP A 188 23.83 -38.63 -3.38
C ASP A 188 22.55 -39.13 -4.09
N GLY A 189 22.60 -39.27 -5.45
CA GLY A 189 21.75 -40.23 -6.16
C GLY A 189 21.16 -39.80 -7.53
N SER A 190 22.01 -39.76 -8.55
CA SER A 190 21.85 -40.30 -9.95
C SER A 190 20.60 -40.06 -10.84
N HIS A 191 20.93 -39.61 -12.04
CA HIS A 191 20.47 -39.96 -13.42
C HIS A 191 19.16 -39.41 -13.97
N GLY A 192 19.29 -38.68 -15.08
CA GLY A 192 18.29 -38.55 -16.13
C GLY A 192 18.39 -37.28 -16.96
N ALA A 193 19.24 -37.30 -18.00
CA ALA A 193 19.34 -36.19 -18.97
C ALA A 193 18.07 -36.04 -19.78
N ASN A 194 17.54 -34.83 -19.92
CA ASN A 194 16.93 -34.40 -21.17
C ASN A 194 17.12 -32.91 -21.39
N LYS A 195 17.74 -32.58 -22.51
CA LYS A 195 17.99 -31.22 -22.99
C LYS A 195 16.71 -30.68 -23.62
N ASN A 196 16.22 -29.55 -23.14
CA ASN A 196 15.62 -28.53 -24.00
C ASN A 196 15.81 -27.18 -23.32
N GLN A 197 16.63 -26.34 -23.93
CA GLN A 197 16.81 -24.94 -23.57
C GLN A 197 15.56 -24.18 -24.00
N GLY A 198 14.80 -23.72 -23.04
CA GLY A 198 13.82 -22.64 -23.17
C GLY A 198 14.18 -21.61 -22.14
N ASP A 199 14.54 -20.42 -22.58
CA ASP A 199 14.78 -19.24 -21.79
C ASP A 199 13.47 -18.87 -21.03
N GLY A 200 13.33 -19.44 -19.84
CA GLY A 200 12.16 -19.29 -18.99
C GLY A 200 12.39 -18.23 -17.92
N SER A 201 12.42 -16.96 -18.32
CA SER A 201 12.13 -15.88 -17.37
C SER A 201 10.69 -16.07 -16.86
N PRO A 202 10.43 -16.10 -15.54
CA PRO A 202 9.06 -16.07 -15.04
C PRO A 202 8.50 -14.67 -15.32
N GLY A 203 7.91 -14.51 -16.49
CA GLY A 203 7.06 -13.38 -16.78
C GLY A 203 5.85 -13.47 -15.87
N PHE A 204 5.55 -12.41 -15.12
CA PHE A 204 4.23 -12.23 -14.52
C PHE A 204 3.21 -12.37 -15.65
N ALA A 205 2.39 -13.41 -15.60
CA ALA A 205 1.29 -13.56 -16.53
C ALA A 205 0.36 -12.37 -16.30
N SER A 206 0.24 -11.51 -17.31
CA SER A 206 -0.81 -10.51 -17.33
C SER A 206 -2.14 -11.26 -17.30
N PRO A 207 -3.12 -10.82 -16.45
CA PRO A 207 -4.42 -11.45 -16.39
C PRO A 207 -5.02 -11.61 -17.80
N SER A 208 -5.57 -12.77 -18.11
CA SER A 208 -6.26 -13.01 -19.38
C SER A 208 -7.56 -12.20 -19.44
N GLU A 209 -8.11 -11.94 -20.63
CA GLU A 209 -9.37 -11.18 -20.78
C GLU A 209 -10.54 -11.81 -20.01
N SER A 210 -10.50 -13.11 -19.74
CA SER A 210 -11.48 -13.82 -18.91
C SER A 210 -11.35 -13.53 -17.41
N GLU A 211 -10.20 -13.01 -16.93
CA GLU A 211 -9.97 -12.70 -15.51
C GLU A 211 -10.57 -11.34 -15.10
N PHE A 212 -10.96 -10.49 -16.06
CA PHE A 212 -11.69 -9.24 -15.77
C PHE A 212 -13.20 -9.45 -15.57
N GLN A 213 -13.72 -10.62 -15.83
CA GLN A 213 -15.04 -11.01 -15.37
C GLN A 213 -14.89 -11.45 -13.91
N ASN A 214 -15.12 -10.48 -13.00
CA ASN A 214 -15.24 -10.79 -11.58
C ASN A 214 -16.35 -11.83 -11.43
N ASN A 215 -15.98 -13.09 -11.28
CA ASN A 215 -16.91 -14.20 -11.05
C ASN A 215 -17.52 -14.15 -9.64
N GLY A 216 -17.64 -12.95 -9.07
CA GLY A 216 -18.48 -12.66 -7.90
C GLY A 216 -17.87 -12.91 -6.53
N ASP A 217 -16.71 -13.58 -6.40
CA ASP A 217 -16.27 -14.03 -5.10
C ASP A 217 -15.12 -13.23 -4.45
N ARG A 218 -14.28 -12.51 -5.22
CA ARG A 218 -13.09 -11.85 -4.65
C ARG A 218 -12.69 -10.58 -5.39
N PRO A 219 -12.45 -9.46 -4.68
CA PRO A 219 -11.92 -8.26 -5.32
C PRO A 219 -10.48 -8.47 -5.79
N LEU A 220 -10.14 -7.94 -6.96
CA LEU A 220 -8.79 -7.96 -7.50
C LEU A 220 -7.93 -6.86 -6.88
N TRP A 221 -6.63 -7.12 -6.72
CA TRP A 221 -5.67 -6.09 -6.34
C TRP A 221 -5.37 -5.17 -7.52
N LEU A 222 -5.47 -3.85 -7.33
CA LEU A 222 -5.05 -2.86 -8.30
C LEU A 222 -3.58 -2.49 -8.02
N PRO A 223 -2.60 -2.97 -8.81
CA PRO A 223 -1.20 -2.68 -8.59
C PRO A 223 -0.92 -1.18 -8.72
N SER A 224 -0.02 -0.63 -7.89
CA SER A 224 0.25 0.80 -7.94
C SER A 224 1.61 1.20 -7.37
N ASP A 225 2.21 2.21 -7.97
CA ASP A 225 3.31 2.98 -7.39
C ASP A 225 3.08 4.47 -7.69
N PHE A 226 2.09 5.05 -7.02
CA PHE A 226 1.60 6.41 -7.27
C PHE A 226 2.65 7.51 -7.09
N LYS A 227 3.83 7.24 -6.53
CA LYS A 227 4.95 8.19 -6.54
C LYS A 227 5.65 8.31 -7.89
N LYS A 228 5.42 7.34 -8.80
CA LYS A 228 5.93 7.38 -10.17
C LYS A 228 5.19 8.44 -11.00
N ASN A 229 5.74 8.72 -12.20
CA ASN A 229 5.18 9.69 -13.15
C ASN A 229 4.90 11.07 -12.50
N GLY A 230 5.72 11.49 -11.53
CA GLY A 230 5.56 12.75 -10.82
C GLY A 230 4.43 12.80 -9.79
N GLY A 231 3.73 11.67 -9.51
CA GLY A 231 2.54 11.69 -8.68
C GLY A 231 2.76 12.17 -7.25
N PHE A 232 3.92 11.88 -6.65
CA PHE A 232 4.25 12.44 -5.33
C PHE A 232 4.39 13.97 -5.40
N VAL A 233 5.11 14.50 -6.40
CA VAL A 233 5.26 15.95 -6.60
C VAL A 233 3.90 16.60 -6.83
N ARG A 234 3.07 16.00 -7.70
CA ARG A 234 1.72 16.49 -7.93
C ARG A 234 0.86 16.52 -6.65
N SER A 235 1.01 15.53 -5.77
CA SER A 235 0.31 15.54 -4.47
C SER A 235 0.76 16.67 -3.54
N LEU A 236 2.02 17.15 -3.68
CA LEU A 236 2.51 18.33 -2.96
C LEU A 236 1.83 19.60 -3.50
N GLU A 237 1.83 19.78 -4.82
CA GLU A 237 1.19 20.91 -5.51
C GLU A 237 -0.30 21.01 -5.14
N ILE A 238 -1.05 19.92 -5.24
CA ILE A 238 -2.46 19.88 -4.86
C ILE A 238 -2.64 20.23 -3.37
N SER A 239 -1.75 19.73 -2.50
CA SER A 239 -1.84 20.02 -1.08
C SER A 239 -1.61 21.51 -0.78
N GLU A 240 -0.75 22.18 -1.54
CA GLU A 240 -0.53 23.62 -1.44
C GLU A 240 -1.73 24.41 -2.01
N GLU A 241 -2.20 24.04 -3.21
CA GLU A 241 -3.34 24.65 -3.90
C GLU A 241 -4.61 24.65 -3.04
N TYR A 242 -4.84 23.55 -2.29
CA TYR A 242 -6.02 23.38 -1.43
C TYR A 242 -5.74 23.64 0.05
N ASN A 243 -4.56 24.21 0.39
CA ASN A 243 -4.14 24.50 1.76
C ASN A 243 -4.33 23.32 2.73
N MET A 244 -3.98 22.10 2.28
CA MET A 244 -4.17 20.89 3.07
C MET A 244 -3.15 20.75 4.17
N TYR A 245 -3.59 20.28 5.34
CA TYR A 245 -2.69 19.85 6.39
C TYR A 245 -1.80 18.70 5.92
N ARG A 246 -0.49 18.91 6.01
CA ARG A 246 0.49 17.87 5.69
C ARG A 246 1.20 17.44 6.96
N GLN A 247 1.03 16.16 7.27
CA GLN A 247 1.76 15.51 8.34
C GLN A 247 3.25 15.35 7.99
N ASP A 248 4.10 15.46 8.98
CA ASP A 248 5.56 15.35 8.87
C ASP A 248 6.14 14.01 9.37
N TYR A 249 5.26 13.04 9.68
CA TYR A 249 5.62 11.67 10.05
C TYR A 249 4.61 10.65 9.47
N CYS A 250 4.99 9.38 9.45
CA CYS A 250 4.18 8.31 8.82
C CYS A 250 2.78 8.14 9.45
N GLY A 251 2.66 8.36 10.76
CA GLY A 251 1.42 8.29 11.52
C GLY A 251 1.46 7.38 12.74
N CYS A 252 2.28 6.34 12.79
CA CYS A 252 2.34 5.46 13.97
C CYS A 252 3.17 6.08 15.11
N ILE A 253 2.99 5.56 16.32
CA ILE A 253 3.71 6.03 17.52
C ILE A 253 5.23 6.01 17.32
N TYR A 254 5.79 5.03 16.65
CA TYR A 254 7.24 4.91 16.41
C TYR A 254 7.76 6.02 15.49
N SER A 255 7.05 6.32 14.40
CA SER A 255 7.41 7.44 13.53
C SER A 255 7.20 8.80 14.20
N TYR A 256 6.20 8.89 15.07
CA TYR A 256 6.00 10.07 15.90
C TYR A 256 7.17 10.31 16.88
N GLN A 257 7.59 9.26 17.61
CA GLN A 257 8.73 9.33 18.53
C GLN A 257 10.01 9.71 17.79
N SER A 258 10.31 9.05 16.68
CA SER A 258 11.48 9.39 15.83
C SER A 258 11.45 10.85 15.36
N ARG A 259 10.27 11.37 15.02
CA ARG A 259 10.10 12.78 14.65
C ARG A 259 10.34 13.73 15.83
N GLN A 260 9.84 13.41 17.02
CA GLN A 260 10.07 14.22 18.23
C GLN A 260 11.55 14.25 18.61
N GLU A 261 12.23 13.11 18.56
CA GLU A 261 13.67 13.04 18.79
C GLU A 261 14.46 13.87 17.79
N TRP A 262 14.09 13.83 16.52
CA TRP A 262 14.72 14.65 15.49
C TRP A 262 14.54 16.16 15.77
N LEU A 263 13.32 16.58 16.12
CA LEU A 263 13.02 17.98 16.48
C LEU A 263 13.82 18.44 17.71
N ALA A 264 13.90 17.61 18.74
CA ALA A 264 14.65 17.92 19.95
C ALA A 264 16.15 18.13 19.66
N ARG A 265 16.74 17.28 18.81
CA ARG A 265 18.15 17.42 18.37
C ARG A 265 18.35 18.67 17.51
N ALA A 266 17.44 18.97 16.59
CA ALA A 266 17.52 20.16 15.76
C ALA A 266 17.48 21.45 16.60
N CYS A 267 16.66 21.49 17.65
CA CYS A 267 16.59 22.62 18.59
C CYS A 267 17.84 22.74 19.49
N SER A 268 18.53 21.62 19.77
CA SER A 268 19.74 21.63 20.63
C SER A 268 21.04 21.95 19.88
N GLY A 269 20.99 22.19 18.57
CA GLY A 269 22.17 22.46 17.74
C GLY A 269 23.14 21.27 17.55
N ALA A 270 22.75 20.07 17.93
CA ALA A 270 23.56 18.87 17.77
C ALA A 270 23.66 18.48 16.28
N LYS A 271 24.88 18.22 15.79
CA LYS A 271 25.13 17.77 14.41
C LYS A 271 24.37 16.46 14.14
N GLN A 272 23.75 16.38 12.95
CA GLN A 272 23.15 15.13 12.47
C GLN A 272 24.20 14.04 12.37
N PRO A 273 23.90 12.79 12.77
CA PRO A 273 24.72 11.64 12.37
C PRO A 273 24.54 11.41 10.87
N ASP A 274 25.64 11.14 10.20
CA ASP A 274 25.74 10.83 8.76
C ASP A 274 24.87 9.63 8.33
#